data_54d060bb5cdc46897448f04acef24392
#
_entry.id   54d060bb5cdc46897448f04acef24392
#
_cell.length_a   1.000
_cell.length_b   1.000
_cell.length_c   1.000
_cell.angle_alpha   90.00
_cell.angle_beta   90.00
_cell.angle_gamma   90.00
#
_symmetry.space_group_name_H-M   'P 1'
#
loop_
_entity.id
_entity.type
_entity.pdbx_description
1 polymer ?
#
loop_
_entity_poly.entity_id
_entity_poly.type
_entity_poly.pdbx_seq_one_letter_code
_entity_poly.pdbx_strand_id
1 'polypeptide(L)'
;MKKLIPALCARGIRPGLIKHTHHDMDVDKPGKDSYELRKAGAAQTIVASQQRWALMTETPDEEELDLQFLASRMDTSKLDLILVEGFKHEEIAKIVLFRDGAGHRPEELVIDRHVIAVASDVPLNLDVALLDINDVEGLADFVVEWMQKQNG
;
A
#
# COMPACT_ATOMS: atom_id res chain seq x y z
N MET A 1 8.43 -1.45 -0.60
CA MET A 1 7.91 -0.07 -0.54
C MET A 1 8.98 1.00 -0.34
N LYS A 2 9.84 0.96 0.69
CA LYS A 2 10.82 2.04 0.98
C LYS A 2 11.73 2.46 -0.19
N LYS A 3 12.05 1.54 -1.10
CA LYS A 3 12.87 1.82 -2.29
C LYS A 3 12.01 2.08 -3.53
N LEU A 4 10.84 1.46 -3.63
CA LEU A 4 9.94 1.61 -4.78
C LEU A 4 9.34 3.02 -4.86
N ILE A 5 8.90 3.57 -3.74
CA ILE A 5 8.31 4.92 -3.70
C ILE A 5 9.27 5.97 -4.26
N PRO A 6 10.54 6.08 -3.80
CA PRO A 6 11.49 7.03 -4.40
C PRO A 6 11.74 6.80 -5.90
N ALA A 7 11.79 5.53 -6.34
CA ALA A 7 11.98 5.21 -7.75
C ALA A 7 10.80 5.65 -8.63
N LEU A 8 9.58 5.54 -8.14
CA LEU A 8 8.37 6.07 -8.80
C LEU A 8 8.39 7.60 -8.82
N CYS A 9 8.73 8.25 -7.69
CA CYS A 9 8.86 9.71 -7.62
C CYS A 9 9.90 10.25 -8.61
N ALA A 10 11.04 9.55 -8.78
CA ALA A 10 12.06 9.90 -9.76
C ALA A 10 11.55 9.84 -11.20
N ARG A 11 10.48 9.10 -11.47
CA ARG A 11 9.79 9.00 -12.78
C ARG A 11 8.61 9.98 -12.90
N GLY A 12 8.47 10.93 -11.97
CA GLY A 12 7.41 11.93 -11.96
C GLY A 12 6.05 11.40 -11.47
N ILE A 13 5.98 10.20 -10.91
CA ILE A 13 4.75 9.65 -10.34
C ILE A 13 4.57 10.18 -8.92
N ARG A 14 3.36 10.59 -8.58
CA ARG A 14 2.96 11.04 -7.24
C ARG A 14 2.19 9.90 -6.54
N PRO A 15 2.87 9.03 -5.77
CA PRO A 15 2.21 7.90 -5.13
C PRO A 15 1.56 8.28 -3.81
N GLY A 16 0.34 7.79 -3.58
CA GLY A 16 -0.24 7.62 -2.26
C GLY A 16 0.05 6.23 -1.71
N LEU A 17 -0.15 6.03 -0.42
CA LEU A 17 0.04 4.73 0.23
C LEU A 17 -1.09 4.47 1.21
N ILE A 18 -1.70 3.29 1.09
CA ILE A 18 -2.59 2.72 2.10
C ILE A 18 -1.90 1.46 2.65
N LYS A 19 -1.75 1.40 3.97
CA LYS A 19 -1.15 0.25 4.65
C LYS A 19 -2.11 -0.35 5.65
N HIS A 20 -2.42 -1.64 5.49
CA HIS A 20 -3.14 -2.42 6.50
C HIS A 20 -2.16 -2.86 7.60
N THR A 21 -2.57 -2.68 8.85
CA THR A 21 -1.88 -3.24 10.01
C THR A 21 -2.85 -4.10 10.83
N HIS A 22 -2.36 -5.22 11.37
CA HIS A 22 -3.13 -6.10 12.26
C HIS A 22 -2.95 -5.73 13.75
N HIS A 23 -2.19 -4.68 14.03
CA HIS A 23 -1.95 -4.19 15.38
C HIS A 23 -2.71 -2.87 15.58
N ASP A 24 -3.08 -2.60 16.82
CA ASP A 24 -3.57 -1.27 17.20
C ASP A 24 -2.57 -0.21 16.76
N MET A 25 -3.09 0.80 16.08
CA MET A 25 -2.28 1.82 15.45
C MET A 25 -2.49 3.15 16.18
N ASP A 26 -1.52 3.53 17.00
CA ASP A 26 -1.45 4.89 17.51
C ASP A 26 -0.52 5.74 16.63
N VAL A 27 -1.10 6.73 15.97
CA VAL A 27 -0.38 7.68 15.10
C VAL A 27 0.37 8.72 15.96
N ASP A 28 -0.16 9.02 17.12
CA ASP A 28 0.39 9.92 18.14
C ASP A 28 0.94 9.12 19.35
N LYS A 29 1.63 9.81 20.23
CA LYS A 29 2.28 9.18 21.39
C LYS A 29 1.57 9.53 22.69
N PRO A 30 1.46 8.60 23.68
CA PRO A 30 0.99 8.90 25.01
C PRO A 30 1.71 10.13 25.61
N GLY A 31 0.96 10.99 26.28
CA GLY A 31 1.46 12.23 26.87
C GLY A 31 1.51 13.43 25.93
N LYS A 32 1.12 13.28 24.67
CA LYS A 32 0.86 14.40 23.75
C LYS A 32 -0.62 14.82 23.85
N ASP A 33 -0.89 16.11 23.73
CA ASP A 33 -2.25 16.65 23.83
C ASP A 33 -3.20 15.99 22.82
N SER A 34 -2.74 15.75 21.59
CA SER A 34 -3.53 15.06 20.56
C SER A 34 -3.94 13.65 20.97
N TYR A 35 -3.02 12.90 21.59
CA TYR A 35 -3.30 11.57 22.11
C TYR A 35 -4.33 11.62 23.25
N GLU A 36 -4.12 12.48 24.24
CA GLU A 36 -4.97 12.60 25.40
C GLU A 36 -6.39 13.06 25.03
N LEU A 37 -6.54 14.03 24.11
CA LEU A 37 -7.82 14.51 23.63
C LEU A 37 -8.58 13.45 22.83
N ARG A 38 -7.88 12.67 22.01
CA ARG A 38 -8.46 11.55 21.27
C ARG A 38 -8.95 10.45 22.24
N LYS A 39 -8.12 10.06 23.21
CA LYS A 39 -8.48 9.07 24.24
C LYS A 39 -9.62 9.57 25.16
N ALA A 40 -9.81 10.87 25.30
CA ALA A 40 -10.93 11.46 26.03
C ALA A 40 -12.30 11.31 25.32
N GLY A 41 -12.31 10.84 24.05
CA GLY A 41 -13.53 10.48 23.34
C GLY A 41 -13.81 11.25 22.06
N ALA A 42 -12.80 11.94 21.48
CA ALA A 42 -12.96 12.55 20.16
C ALA A 42 -13.11 11.46 19.09
N ALA A 43 -14.23 11.43 18.37
CA ALA A 43 -14.49 10.46 17.31
C ALA A 43 -13.61 10.69 16.08
N GLN A 44 -13.24 11.93 15.80
CA GLN A 44 -12.27 12.30 14.77
C GLN A 44 -11.33 13.38 15.30
N THR A 45 -10.07 13.30 14.94
CA THR A 45 -9.03 14.25 15.34
C THR A 45 -8.18 14.64 14.14
N ILE A 46 -8.04 15.94 13.90
CA ILE A 46 -7.06 16.47 12.94
C ILE A 46 -5.90 17.08 13.71
N VAL A 47 -4.70 16.61 13.41
CA VAL A 47 -3.45 17.24 13.86
C VAL A 47 -2.78 17.88 12.65
N ALA A 48 -2.50 19.17 12.72
CA ALA A 48 -2.03 19.94 11.57
C ALA A 48 -0.82 20.81 11.92
N SER A 49 0.10 20.89 10.95
CA SER A 49 1.18 21.87 10.89
C SER A 49 1.23 22.50 9.50
N GLN A 50 2.12 23.46 9.28
CA GLN A 50 2.30 24.08 7.96
C GLN A 50 2.77 23.08 6.89
N GLN A 51 3.44 22.00 7.28
CA GLN A 51 4.06 21.04 6.35
C GLN A 51 3.19 19.81 6.09
N ARG A 52 2.31 19.44 7.04
CA ARG A 52 1.49 18.25 6.96
C ARG A 52 0.34 18.27 7.96
N TRP A 53 -0.66 17.50 7.68
CA TRP A 53 -1.74 17.21 8.60
C TRP A 53 -2.12 15.73 8.53
N ALA A 54 -2.74 15.23 9.58
CA ALA A 54 -3.28 13.88 9.65
C ALA A 54 -4.69 13.92 10.24
N LEU A 55 -5.60 13.17 9.63
CA LEU A 55 -6.93 12.90 10.16
C LEU A 55 -6.93 11.48 10.75
N MET A 56 -7.29 11.36 12.00
CA MET A 56 -7.53 10.08 12.67
C MET A 56 -9.02 9.92 12.90
N THR A 57 -9.59 8.80 12.48
CA THR A 57 -10.99 8.44 12.71
C THR A 57 -11.03 7.19 13.57
N GLU A 58 -11.73 7.26 14.70
CA GLU A 58 -11.99 6.10 15.55
C GLU A 58 -13.07 5.24 14.92
N THR A 59 -12.85 3.93 14.82
CA THR A 59 -13.77 2.97 14.20
C THR A 59 -13.94 1.73 15.10
N PRO A 60 -14.40 1.90 16.36
CA PRO A 60 -14.42 0.81 17.34
C PRO A 60 -15.37 -0.34 16.97
N ASP A 61 -16.39 -0.06 16.17
CA ASP A 61 -17.45 -1.00 15.82
C ASP A 61 -17.31 -1.57 14.38
N GLU A 62 -16.24 -1.19 13.65
CA GLU A 62 -16.00 -1.74 12.31
C GLU A 62 -15.28 -3.09 12.40
N GLU A 63 -15.91 -4.14 11.86
CA GLU A 63 -15.33 -5.47 11.81
C GLU A 63 -14.38 -5.65 10.62
N GLU A 64 -14.64 -4.95 9.51
CA GLU A 64 -13.86 -5.05 8.27
C GLU A 64 -13.49 -3.66 7.74
N LEU A 65 -12.29 -3.56 7.17
CA LEU A 65 -11.81 -2.36 6.50
C LEU A 65 -12.28 -2.33 5.05
N ASP A 66 -12.94 -1.25 4.66
CA ASP A 66 -13.32 -0.98 3.27
C ASP A 66 -12.20 -0.21 2.55
N LEU A 67 -11.45 -0.90 1.69
CA LEU A 67 -10.34 -0.30 0.94
C LEU A 67 -10.83 0.83 0.00
N GLN A 68 -11.98 0.67 -0.63
CA GLN A 68 -12.53 1.69 -1.53
C GLN A 68 -12.90 2.97 -0.77
N PHE A 69 -13.50 2.80 0.41
CA PHE A 69 -13.76 3.93 1.30
C PHE A 69 -12.48 4.64 1.72
N LEU A 70 -11.45 3.89 2.16
CA LEU A 70 -10.16 4.47 2.54
C LEU A 70 -9.50 5.22 1.38
N ALA A 71 -9.51 4.64 0.18
CA ALA A 71 -8.98 5.29 -1.02
C ALA A 71 -9.74 6.59 -1.35
N SER A 72 -11.07 6.63 -1.14
CA SER A 72 -11.88 7.83 -1.35
C SER A 72 -11.57 8.98 -0.39
N ARG A 73 -10.87 8.71 0.71
CA ARG A 73 -10.42 9.75 1.66
C ARG A 73 -9.13 10.45 1.22
N MET A 74 -8.43 9.91 0.22
CA MET A 74 -7.24 10.51 -0.34
C MET A 74 -7.62 11.54 -1.43
N ASP A 75 -6.85 12.63 -1.51
CA ASP A 75 -7.02 13.64 -2.55
C ASP A 75 -6.39 13.17 -3.87
N THR A 76 -7.19 12.50 -4.69
CA THR A 76 -6.74 11.93 -5.97
C THR A 76 -6.29 12.97 -6.98
N SER A 77 -6.63 14.25 -6.80
CA SER A 77 -6.11 15.34 -7.66
C SER A 77 -4.60 15.55 -7.52
N LYS A 78 -4.04 15.08 -6.41
CA LYS A 78 -2.61 15.18 -6.08
C LYS A 78 -1.84 13.89 -6.27
N LEU A 79 -2.51 12.82 -6.68
CA LEU A 79 -1.95 11.48 -6.79
C LEU A 79 -2.13 10.93 -8.20
N ASP A 80 -1.15 10.17 -8.66
CA ASP A 80 -1.21 9.43 -9.92
C ASP A 80 -1.45 7.94 -9.67
N LEU A 81 -1.11 7.45 -8.47
CA LEU A 81 -1.21 6.06 -8.09
C LEU A 81 -1.42 5.94 -6.57
N ILE A 82 -2.25 5.00 -6.15
CA ILE A 82 -2.35 4.58 -4.74
C ILE A 82 -1.73 3.19 -4.62
N LEU A 83 -0.62 3.10 -3.89
CA LEU A 83 -0.02 1.84 -3.50
C LEU A 83 -0.73 1.29 -2.27
N VAL A 84 -0.98 0.00 -2.27
CA VAL A 84 -1.66 -0.68 -1.15
C VAL A 84 -0.76 -1.78 -0.63
N GLU A 85 -0.45 -1.74 0.67
CA GLU A 85 0.28 -2.79 1.37
C GLU A 85 -0.65 -3.54 2.32
N GLY A 86 -0.79 -4.84 2.12
CA GLY A 86 -1.84 -5.65 2.73
C GLY A 86 -3.07 -5.76 1.83
N PHE A 87 -4.25 -5.98 2.38
CA PHE A 87 -5.50 -6.14 1.62
C PHE A 87 -5.42 -7.21 0.52
N LYS A 88 -4.76 -8.32 0.80
CA LYS A 88 -4.45 -9.36 -0.20
C LYS A 88 -5.67 -10.03 -0.84
N HIS A 89 -6.84 -9.91 -0.21
CA HIS A 89 -8.10 -10.50 -0.71
C HIS A 89 -8.93 -9.55 -1.58
N GLU A 90 -8.53 -8.27 -1.67
CA GLU A 90 -9.22 -7.30 -2.52
C GLU A 90 -9.03 -7.60 -4.01
N GLU A 91 -10.07 -7.33 -4.80
CA GLU A 91 -10.08 -7.54 -6.25
C GLU A 91 -9.45 -6.35 -7.01
N ILE A 92 -8.19 -6.07 -6.74
CA ILE A 92 -7.39 -5.02 -7.40
C ILE A 92 -6.13 -5.63 -8.02
N ALA A 93 -5.52 -4.92 -8.97
CA ALA A 93 -4.25 -5.35 -9.56
C ALA A 93 -3.18 -5.54 -8.48
N LYS A 94 -2.50 -6.69 -8.52
CA LYS A 94 -1.54 -7.11 -7.49
C LYS A 94 -0.20 -7.49 -8.09
N ILE A 95 0.86 -7.11 -7.41
CA ILE A 95 2.19 -7.72 -7.56
C ILE A 95 2.43 -8.59 -6.32
N VAL A 96 2.49 -9.89 -6.52
CA VAL A 96 2.78 -10.84 -5.42
C VAL A 96 4.29 -10.85 -5.19
N LEU A 97 4.70 -10.79 -3.92
CA LEU A 97 6.10 -10.84 -3.54
C LEU A 97 6.45 -12.25 -3.05
N PHE A 98 7.49 -12.83 -3.63
CA PHE A 98 8.04 -14.11 -3.19
C PHE A 98 9.53 -13.96 -2.89
N ARG A 99 9.95 -14.50 -1.76
CA ARG A 99 11.36 -14.61 -1.38
C ARG A 99 11.64 -16.01 -0.90
N ASP A 100 12.60 -16.66 -1.55
CA ASP A 100 13.01 -18.00 -1.15
C ASP A 100 13.54 -18.01 0.29
N GLY A 101 13.19 -19.05 1.04
CA GLY A 101 13.58 -19.19 2.45
C GLY A 101 12.84 -18.28 3.43
N ALA A 102 11.85 -17.49 3.00
CA ALA A 102 11.03 -16.65 3.88
C ALA A 102 9.83 -17.38 4.52
N GLY A 103 9.83 -18.70 4.51
CA GLY A 103 8.81 -19.55 5.16
C GLY A 103 7.63 -19.93 4.26
N HIS A 104 7.62 -19.51 3.00
CA HIS A 104 6.63 -19.91 2.00
C HIS A 104 7.28 -20.67 0.86
N ARG A 105 6.55 -21.63 0.27
CA ARG A 105 6.98 -22.40 -0.90
C ARG A 105 6.33 -21.82 -2.17
N PRO A 106 6.99 -21.98 -3.35
CA PRO A 106 6.41 -21.49 -4.61
C PRO A 106 5.01 -22.03 -4.91
N GLU A 107 4.71 -23.28 -4.50
CA GLU A 107 3.42 -23.93 -4.71
C GLU A 107 2.28 -23.31 -3.88
N GLU A 108 2.61 -22.51 -2.87
CA GLU A 108 1.65 -21.81 -2.01
C GLU A 108 1.22 -20.46 -2.60
N LEU A 109 1.86 -20.02 -3.69
CA LEU A 109 1.49 -18.78 -4.38
C LEU A 109 0.11 -18.92 -5.03
N VAL A 110 -0.80 -18.03 -4.66
CA VAL A 110 -2.11 -17.92 -5.29
C VAL A 110 -2.03 -16.88 -6.40
N ILE A 111 -2.12 -17.33 -7.64
CA ILE A 111 -2.12 -16.50 -8.84
C ILE A 111 -3.54 -16.46 -9.38
N ASP A 112 -4.29 -15.44 -8.99
CA ASP A 112 -5.63 -15.18 -9.51
C ASP A 112 -5.59 -14.18 -10.69
N ARG A 113 -6.75 -13.86 -11.26
CA ARG A 113 -6.89 -12.94 -12.39
C ARG A 113 -6.44 -11.50 -12.11
N HIS A 114 -6.28 -11.13 -10.84
CA HIS A 114 -5.84 -9.79 -10.43
C HIS A 114 -4.34 -9.69 -10.26
N VAL A 115 -3.62 -10.83 -10.25
CA VAL A 115 -2.16 -10.83 -10.16
C VAL A 115 -1.58 -10.48 -11.52
N ILE A 116 -0.96 -9.30 -11.61
CA ILE A 116 -0.35 -8.79 -12.85
C ILE A 116 1.13 -9.17 -12.98
N ALA A 117 1.79 -9.46 -11.86
CA ALA A 117 3.18 -9.92 -11.82
C ALA A 117 3.49 -10.60 -10.49
N VAL A 118 4.58 -11.36 -10.49
CA VAL A 118 5.24 -11.85 -9.28
C VAL A 118 6.66 -11.30 -9.26
N ALA A 119 7.05 -10.70 -8.14
CA ALA A 119 8.43 -10.28 -7.89
C ALA A 119 9.11 -11.30 -6.98
N SER A 120 10.18 -11.93 -7.47
CA SER A 120 10.87 -13.04 -6.81
C SER A 120 12.39 -12.84 -6.84
N ASP A 121 13.10 -13.44 -5.88
CA ASP A 121 14.56 -13.55 -5.86
C ASP A 121 15.08 -14.85 -6.49
N VAL A 122 14.17 -15.72 -6.92
CA VAL A 122 14.50 -16.99 -7.60
C VAL A 122 13.66 -17.15 -8.87
N PRO A 123 14.12 -17.91 -9.87
CA PRO A 123 13.32 -18.25 -11.04
C PRO A 123 12.08 -19.05 -10.66
N LEU A 124 10.92 -18.68 -11.23
CA LEU A 124 9.66 -19.38 -11.09
C LEU A 124 9.04 -19.60 -12.48
N ASN A 125 8.35 -20.71 -12.66
CA ASN A 125 7.61 -20.99 -13.89
C ASN A 125 6.13 -20.63 -13.68
N LEU A 126 5.74 -19.43 -14.14
CA LEU A 126 4.42 -18.84 -13.92
C LEU A 126 3.88 -18.28 -15.24
N ASP A 127 2.55 -18.24 -15.35
CA ASP A 127 1.84 -17.68 -16.51
C ASP A 127 1.66 -16.13 -16.43
N VAL A 128 2.30 -15.48 -15.46
CA VAL A 128 2.29 -14.03 -15.27
C VAL A 128 3.73 -13.49 -15.35
N ALA A 129 3.88 -12.18 -15.51
CA ALA A 129 5.18 -11.54 -15.53
C ALA A 129 5.98 -11.87 -14.26
N LEU A 130 7.23 -12.27 -14.43
CA LEU A 130 8.19 -12.50 -13.35
C LEU A 130 9.20 -11.36 -13.31
N LEU A 131 9.28 -10.69 -12.17
CA LEU A 131 10.17 -9.56 -11.90
C LEU A 131 11.20 -9.96 -10.85
N ASP A 132 12.39 -9.36 -10.92
CA ASP A 132 13.39 -9.51 -9.85
C ASP A 132 12.99 -8.59 -8.67
N ILE A 133 12.74 -9.19 -7.51
CA ILE A 133 12.37 -8.45 -6.29
C ILE A 133 13.48 -7.50 -5.80
N ASN A 134 14.73 -7.73 -6.22
CA ASN A 134 15.88 -6.90 -5.88
C ASN A 134 16.15 -5.79 -6.91
N ASP A 135 15.54 -5.87 -8.10
CA ASP A 135 15.63 -4.83 -9.14
C ASP A 135 14.50 -3.80 -8.96
N VAL A 136 14.74 -2.82 -8.12
CA VAL A 136 13.77 -1.76 -7.80
C VAL A 136 13.43 -0.90 -9.03
N GLU A 137 14.42 -0.63 -9.89
CA GLU A 137 14.22 0.15 -11.10
C GLU A 137 13.33 -0.60 -12.10
N GLY A 138 13.57 -1.90 -12.30
CA GLY A 138 12.71 -2.74 -13.13
C GLY A 138 11.28 -2.86 -12.59
N LEU A 139 11.12 -2.95 -11.28
CA LEU A 139 9.79 -2.91 -10.63
C LEU A 139 9.07 -1.59 -10.88
N ALA A 140 9.77 -0.46 -10.75
CA ALA A 140 9.19 0.85 -11.00
C ALA A 140 8.81 1.04 -12.48
N ASP A 141 9.65 0.59 -13.42
CA ASP A 141 9.36 0.62 -14.86
C ASP A 141 8.10 -0.21 -15.17
N PHE A 142 7.99 -1.41 -14.62
CA PHE A 142 6.81 -2.26 -14.80
C PHE A 142 5.52 -1.56 -14.31
N VAL A 143 5.55 -0.92 -13.15
CA VAL A 143 4.40 -0.18 -12.60
C VAL A 143 4.01 0.97 -13.52
N VAL A 144 4.97 1.75 -14.02
CA VAL A 144 4.71 2.88 -14.94
C VAL A 144 4.11 2.39 -16.25
N GLU A 145 4.65 1.33 -16.84
CA GLU A 145 4.10 0.73 -18.07
C GLU A 145 2.67 0.21 -17.85
N TRP A 146 2.42 -0.43 -16.73
CA TRP A 146 1.09 -0.89 -16.37
C TRP A 146 0.11 0.30 -16.25
N MET A 147 0.50 1.39 -15.57
CA MET A 147 -0.33 2.59 -15.44
C MET A 147 -0.67 3.19 -16.82
N GLN A 148 0.30 3.25 -17.75
CA GLN A 148 0.09 3.77 -19.10
C GLN A 148 -0.96 2.95 -19.86
N LYS A 149 -0.94 1.62 -19.70
CA LYS A 149 -1.93 0.72 -20.33
C LYS A 149 -3.35 0.87 -19.75
N GLN A 150 -3.49 1.30 -18.50
CA GLN A 150 -4.80 1.55 -17.90
C GLN A 150 -5.42 2.89 -18.37
N ASN A 151 -4.60 3.85 -18.76
CA ASN A 151 -5.02 5.20 -19.17
C ASN A 151 -5.20 5.36 -20.69
N GLY A 152 -4.90 4.34 -21.46
CA GLY A 152 -5.07 4.27 -22.91
C GLY A 152 -6.30 3.45 -23.24
#